data_74c3dd73555eacfe0bbf748b90d9eb5b
#
_entry.id   74c3dd73555eacfe0bbf748b90d9eb5b
#
_cell.length_a   1.000
_cell.length_b   1.000
_cell.length_c   1.000
_cell.angle_alpha   90.00
_cell.angle_beta   90.00
_cell.angle_gamma   90.00
#
_symmetry.space_group_name_H-M   'P 1'
#
loop_
_entity.id
_entity.type
_entity.pdbx_description
1 polymer ?
#
loop_
_entity_poly.entity_id
_entity_poly.type
_entity_poly.pdbx_seq_one_letter_code
_entity_poly.pdbx_strand_id
1 'polypeptide(L)'
;MRLFLYISDFIVPFMILSILIYGIFAGVNVYDTFIQGAKRGFWTVVRLMPTLIGLMAAGGVLRASGFLEFISEIIGNVTEQIGFPGALVPLTIVKMFSSSAATGLLLDIYKEFGTDSRNGMIASISMACTETIFYTMSVYFMSAKVKKTRYTLAGALIATFAGLAASVWLAALV
;
A
#
# COMPACT_ATOMS: atom_id res chain seq x y z
N MET A 1 -21.48 13.77 -6.14
CA MET A 1 -20.66 13.19 -5.07
C MET A 1 -21.33 12.00 -4.37
N ARG A 2 -22.55 12.12 -3.84
CA ARG A 2 -23.24 10.98 -3.17
C ARG A 2 -23.47 9.76 -4.08
N LEU A 3 -23.79 9.95 -5.35
CA LEU A 3 -23.98 8.84 -6.30
C LEU A 3 -22.71 8.03 -6.52
N PHE A 4 -21.54 8.69 -6.59
CA PHE A 4 -20.24 8.03 -6.70
C PHE A 4 -19.91 7.16 -5.48
N LEU A 5 -20.22 7.64 -4.28
CA LEU A 5 -20.06 6.89 -3.04
C LEU A 5 -20.95 5.65 -3.03
N TYR A 6 -22.24 5.80 -3.39
CA TYR A 6 -23.14 4.64 -3.48
C TYR A 6 -22.67 3.60 -4.51
N ILE A 7 -22.20 4.03 -5.68
CA ILE A 7 -21.68 3.10 -6.70
C ILE A 7 -20.43 2.38 -6.16
N SER A 8 -19.54 3.09 -5.47
CA SER A 8 -18.35 2.50 -4.85
C SER A 8 -18.69 1.42 -3.81
N ASP A 9 -19.69 1.67 -2.98
CA ASP A 9 -20.14 0.72 -1.95
C ASP A 9 -20.71 -0.57 -2.56
N PHE A 10 -21.32 -0.49 -3.74
CA PHE A 10 -21.90 -1.64 -4.43
C PHE A 10 -20.90 -2.45 -5.27
N ILE A 11 -19.73 -1.92 -5.59
CA ILE A 11 -18.75 -2.61 -6.46
C ILE A 11 -18.36 -3.98 -5.89
N VAL A 12 -17.98 -4.06 -4.62
CA VAL A 12 -17.52 -5.32 -3.99
C VAL A 12 -18.67 -6.33 -3.87
N PRO A 13 -19.86 -5.99 -3.32
CA PRO A 13 -21.00 -6.90 -3.30
C PRO A 13 -21.42 -7.38 -4.70
N PHE A 14 -21.42 -6.49 -5.69
CA PHE A 14 -21.78 -6.84 -7.07
C PHE A 14 -20.75 -7.79 -7.71
N MET A 15 -19.46 -7.59 -7.45
CA MET A 15 -18.40 -8.49 -7.92
C MET A 15 -18.55 -9.88 -7.31
N ILE A 16 -18.79 -9.97 -6.01
CA ILE A 16 -19.03 -11.25 -5.33
C ILE A 16 -20.25 -11.95 -5.90
N LEU A 17 -21.37 -11.22 -6.05
CA LEU A 17 -22.61 -11.75 -6.64
C LEU A 17 -22.39 -12.28 -8.06
N SER A 18 -21.65 -11.54 -8.89
CA SER A 18 -21.33 -11.93 -10.26
C SER A 18 -20.54 -13.24 -10.32
N ILE A 19 -19.57 -13.42 -9.42
CA ILE A 19 -18.77 -14.65 -9.32
C ILE A 19 -19.66 -15.83 -8.91
N LEU A 20 -20.56 -15.64 -7.93
CA LEU A 20 -21.47 -16.67 -7.45
C LEU A 20 -22.45 -17.09 -8.55
N ILE A 21 -23.06 -16.12 -9.23
CA ILE A 21 -23.99 -16.37 -10.35
C ILE A 21 -23.27 -17.13 -11.46
N TYR A 22 -22.08 -16.68 -11.85
CA TYR A 22 -21.29 -17.37 -12.87
C TYR A 22 -20.96 -18.82 -12.47
N GLY A 23 -20.57 -19.06 -11.21
CA GLY A 23 -20.30 -20.40 -10.69
C GLY A 23 -21.52 -21.32 -10.76
N ILE A 24 -22.71 -20.82 -10.43
CA ILE A 24 -23.97 -21.57 -10.51
C ILE A 24 -24.28 -21.92 -11.97
N PHE A 25 -24.19 -20.97 -12.90
CA PHE A 25 -24.43 -21.22 -14.33
C PHE A 25 -23.41 -22.17 -14.95
N ALA A 26 -22.16 -22.17 -14.45
CA ALA A 26 -21.12 -23.09 -14.87
C ALA A 26 -21.27 -24.51 -14.25
N GLY A 27 -22.30 -24.76 -13.45
CA GLY A 27 -22.54 -26.07 -12.82
C GLY A 27 -21.53 -26.42 -11.71
N VAL A 28 -20.83 -25.42 -11.17
CA VAL A 28 -19.84 -25.62 -10.12
C VAL A 28 -20.54 -25.67 -8.75
N ASN A 29 -20.17 -26.64 -7.90
CA ASN A 29 -20.60 -26.63 -6.51
C ASN A 29 -19.89 -25.47 -5.78
N VAL A 30 -20.59 -24.34 -5.72
CA VAL A 30 -20.06 -23.06 -5.20
C VAL A 30 -19.56 -23.19 -3.77
N TYR A 31 -20.33 -23.88 -2.92
CA TYR A 31 -19.98 -24.05 -1.50
C TYR A 31 -18.69 -24.86 -1.30
N ASP A 32 -18.61 -26.03 -1.93
CA ASP A 32 -17.42 -26.88 -1.81
C ASP A 32 -16.18 -26.23 -2.42
N THR A 33 -16.34 -25.52 -3.52
CA THR A 33 -15.26 -24.76 -4.16
C THR A 33 -14.79 -23.63 -3.28
N PHE A 34 -15.70 -22.92 -2.62
CA PHE A 34 -15.38 -21.88 -1.63
C PHE A 34 -14.59 -22.46 -0.46
N ILE A 35 -15.04 -23.58 0.14
CA ILE A 35 -14.33 -24.24 1.24
C ILE A 35 -12.93 -24.69 0.85
N GLN A 36 -12.76 -25.25 -0.34
CA GLN A 36 -11.44 -25.62 -0.86
C GLN A 36 -10.55 -24.37 -1.06
N GLY A 37 -11.10 -23.30 -1.61
CA GLY A 37 -10.42 -22.02 -1.76
C GLY A 37 -9.99 -21.43 -0.42
N ALA A 38 -10.88 -21.41 0.56
CA ALA A 38 -10.62 -20.94 1.92
C ALA A 38 -9.49 -21.74 2.61
N LYS A 39 -9.51 -23.08 2.51
CA LYS A 39 -8.42 -23.93 3.03
C LYS A 39 -7.08 -23.61 2.37
N ARG A 40 -7.05 -23.46 1.04
CA ARG A 40 -5.82 -23.09 0.31
C ARG A 40 -5.32 -21.70 0.72
N GLY A 41 -6.23 -20.72 0.84
CA GLY A 41 -5.93 -19.37 1.30
C GLY A 41 -5.32 -19.37 2.70
N PHE A 42 -5.92 -20.09 3.64
CA PHE A 42 -5.40 -20.23 5.00
C PHE A 42 -3.95 -20.75 5.01
N TRP A 43 -3.67 -21.84 4.32
CA TRP A 43 -2.31 -22.38 4.23
C TRP A 43 -1.33 -21.44 3.55
N THR A 44 -1.80 -20.65 2.59
CA THR A 44 -0.98 -19.60 1.96
C THR A 44 -0.59 -18.54 2.98
N VAL A 45 -1.53 -18.06 3.79
CA VAL A 45 -1.26 -17.07 4.86
C VAL A 45 -0.25 -17.61 5.87
N VAL A 46 -0.44 -18.85 6.37
CA VAL A 46 0.49 -19.48 7.31
C VAL A 46 1.92 -19.57 6.72
N ARG A 47 2.04 -19.89 5.43
CA ARG A 47 3.35 -19.97 4.74
C ARG A 47 3.99 -18.60 4.55
N LEU A 48 3.20 -17.55 4.35
CA LEU A 48 3.69 -16.18 4.19
C LEU A 48 4.05 -15.50 5.52
N MET A 49 3.48 -15.97 6.63
CA MET A 49 3.63 -15.36 7.96
C MET A 49 5.10 -15.07 8.37
N PRO A 50 6.09 -15.97 8.19
CA PRO A 50 7.47 -15.68 8.55
C PRO A 50 8.05 -14.50 7.77
N THR A 51 7.73 -14.40 6.47
CA THR A 51 8.17 -13.27 5.62
C THR A 51 7.55 -11.95 6.08
N LEU A 52 6.25 -11.97 6.45
CA LEU A 52 5.55 -10.80 6.94
C LEU A 52 6.14 -10.31 8.27
N ILE A 53 6.41 -11.22 9.19
CA ILE A 53 7.06 -10.91 10.47
C ILE A 53 8.45 -10.30 10.23
N GLY A 54 9.23 -10.89 9.31
CA GLY A 54 10.54 -10.35 8.93
C GLY A 54 10.48 -8.93 8.36
N LEU A 55 9.53 -8.64 7.48
CA LEU A 55 9.33 -7.31 6.92
C LEU A 55 8.88 -6.28 7.98
N MET A 56 7.97 -6.68 8.88
CA MET A 56 7.56 -5.83 10.00
C MET A 56 8.71 -5.52 10.95
N ALA A 57 9.51 -6.55 11.29
CA ALA A 57 10.69 -6.37 12.12
C ALA A 57 11.72 -5.45 11.46
N ALA A 58 12.00 -5.64 10.16
CA ALA A 58 12.92 -4.78 9.41
C ALA A 58 12.45 -3.31 9.39
N GLY A 59 11.16 -3.06 9.15
CA GLY A 59 10.58 -1.72 9.21
C GLY A 59 10.69 -1.09 10.61
N GLY A 60 10.46 -1.89 11.66
CA GLY A 60 10.62 -1.46 13.05
C GLY A 60 12.09 -1.08 13.40
N VAL A 61 13.05 -1.88 12.93
CA VAL A 61 14.50 -1.59 13.12
C VAL A 61 14.90 -0.33 12.38
N LEU A 62 14.46 -0.13 11.13
CA LEU A 62 14.71 1.10 10.37
C LEU A 62 14.17 2.35 11.09
N ARG A 63 12.99 2.26 11.70
CA ARG A 63 12.42 3.36 12.48
C ARG A 63 13.20 3.61 13.78
N ALA A 64 13.56 2.55 14.51
CA ALA A 64 14.23 2.66 15.80
C ALA A 64 15.72 3.06 15.70
N SER A 65 16.33 2.88 14.54
CA SER A 65 17.76 3.18 14.31
C SER A 65 18.08 4.65 14.05
N GLY A 66 17.08 5.54 13.93
CA GLY A 66 17.29 6.93 13.48
C GLY A 66 17.62 7.05 11.98
N PHE A 67 17.58 5.92 11.24
CA PHE A 67 17.92 5.91 9.82
C PHE A 67 16.93 6.68 8.96
N LEU A 68 15.66 6.69 9.38
CA LEU A 68 14.61 7.42 8.65
C LEU A 68 14.81 8.94 8.79
N GLU A 69 15.18 9.41 9.97
CA GLU A 69 15.51 10.81 10.24
C GLU A 69 16.74 11.24 9.44
N PHE A 70 17.80 10.44 9.45
CA PHE A 70 19.01 10.68 8.66
C PHE A 70 18.73 10.78 7.15
N ILE A 71 17.92 9.87 6.60
CA ILE A 71 17.53 9.93 5.19
C ILE A 71 16.65 11.15 4.92
N SER A 72 15.76 11.52 5.85
CA SER A 72 14.91 12.70 5.69
C SER A 72 15.71 13.97 5.59
N GLU A 73 16.79 14.11 6.36
CA GLU A 73 17.70 15.26 6.27
C GLU A 73 18.43 15.32 4.93
N ILE A 74 18.92 14.17 4.43
CA ILE A 74 19.65 14.13 3.16
C ILE A 74 18.71 14.34 1.96
N ILE A 75 17.61 13.60 1.93
CA ILE A 75 16.69 13.59 0.80
C ILE A 75 15.74 14.78 0.85
N GLY A 76 15.39 15.26 2.05
CA GLY A 76 14.47 16.38 2.26
C GLY A 76 14.87 17.62 1.48
N ASN A 77 16.15 17.99 1.52
CA ASN A 77 16.68 19.12 0.78
C ASN A 77 16.49 18.99 -0.77
N VAL A 78 16.54 17.78 -1.28
CA VAL A 78 16.33 17.50 -2.71
C VAL A 78 14.84 17.43 -3.04
N THR A 79 14.04 16.79 -2.17
CA THR A 79 12.60 16.62 -2.40
C THR A 79 11.83 17.93 -2.27
N GLU A 80 12.28 18.85 -1.41
CA GLU A 80 11.71 20.18 -1.29
C GLU A 80 11.84 20.99 -2.56
N GLN A 81 12.93 20.84 -3.32
CA GLN A 81 13.11 21.50 -4.63
C GLN A 81 12.09 21.07 -5.67
N ILE A 82 11.57 19.84 -5.57
CA ILE A 82 10.50 19.32 -6.43
C ILE A 82 9.10 19.46 -5.79
N GLY A 83 9.00 20.20 -4.70
CA GLY A 83 7.75 20.51 -4.03
C GLY A 83 7.20 19.40 -3.10
N PHE A 84 7.98 18.32 -2.86
CA PHE A 84 7.62 17.27 -1.92
C PHE A 84 8.22 17.57 -0.53
N PRO A 85 7.38 17.75 0.52
CA PRO A 85 7.85 18.11 1.86
C PRO A 85 8.78 17.05 2.45
N GLY A 86 9.94 17.48 3.00
CA GLY A 86 10.91 16.59 3.64
C GLY A 86 10.30 15.78 4.81
N ALA A 87 9.37 16.37 5.55
CA ALA A 87 8.65 15.72 6.64
C ALA A 87 7.87 14.47 6.21
N LEU A 88 7.55 14.31 4.92
CA LEU A 88 6.83 13.15 4.39
C LEU A 88 7.75 12.03 3.87
N VAL A 89 9.05 12.25 3.82
CA VAL A 89 10.03 11.26 3.35
C VAL A 89 10.00 9.98 4.21
N PRO A 90 9.96 10.04 5.57
CA PRO A 90 9.85 8.84 6.40
C PRO A 90 8.60 8.01 6.09
N LEU A 91 7.46 8.69 5.92
CA LEU A 91 6.19 8.05 5.57
C LEU A 91 6.33 7.26 4.26
N THR A 92 6.90 7.88 3.24
CA THR A 92 7.10 7.28 1.91
C THR A 92 7.98 6.03 1.97
N ILE A 93 9.09 6.10 2.70
CA ILE A 93 10.02 4.98 2.82
C ILE A 93 9.37 3.83 3.61
N VAL A 94 8.78 4.11 4.76
CA VAL A 94 8.13 3.09 5.59
C VAL A 94 6.94 2.45 4.87
N LYS A 95 6.21 3.22 4.06
CA LYS A 95 5.11 2.72 3.24
C LYS A 95 5.55 1.61 2.27
N MET A 96 6.75 1.67 1.73
CA MET A 96 7.27 0.62 0.82
C MET A 96 7.39 -0.74 1.51
N PHE A 97 7.54 -0.78 2.84
CA PHE A 97 7.69 -1.99 3.64
C PHE A 97 6.42 -2.39 4.39
N SER A 98 5.70 -1.44 4.98
CA SER A 98 4.59 -1.71 5.89
C SER A 98 3.53 -0.62 5.86
N SER A 99 2.32 -0.99 5.40
CA SER A 99 1.14 -0.10 5.46
C SER A 99 0.75 0.27 6.88
N SER A 100 0.82 -0.67 7.82
CA SER A 100 0.44 -0.43 9.22
C SER A 100 1.39 0.56 9.90
N ALA A 101 2.70 0.41 9.68
CA ALA A 101 3.68 1.35 10.21
C ALA A 101 3.55 2.73 9.56
N ALA A 102 3.29 2.78 8.25
CA ALA A 102 3.03 4.03 7.52
C ALA A 102 1.75 4.72 8.03
N THR A 103 0.70 3.98 8.39
CA THR A 103 -0.49 4.56 9.02
C THR A 103 -0.17 5.23 10.35
N GLY A 104 0.74 4.65 11.16
CA GLY A 104 1.22 5.30 12.38
C GLY A 104 1.88 6.64 12.11
N LEU A 105 2.81 6.70 11.13
CA LEU A 105 3.47 7.95 10.71
C LEU A 105 2.47 8.96 10.11
N LEU A 106 1.47 8.51 9.38
CA LEU A 106 0.40 9.38 8.87
C LEU A 106 -0.34 10.07 10.01
N LEU A 107 -0.69 9.32 11.07
CA LEU A 107 -1.35 9.89 12.25
C LEU A 107 -0.45 10.89 12.98
N ASP A 108 0.85 10.66 13.02
CA ASP A 108 1.81 11.62 13.59
C ASP A 108 1.86 12.92 12.75
N ILE A 109 1.88 12.80 11.40
CA ILE A 109 1.80 13.95 10.49
C ILE A 109 0.49 14.75 10.71
N TYR A 110 -0.65 14.05 10.90
CA TYR A 110 -1.92 14.72 11.17
C TYR A 110 -1.93 15.45 12.50
N LYS A 111 -1.27 14.91 13.54
CA LYS A 111 -1.14 15.60 14.83
C LYS A 111 -0.25 16.82 14.76
N GLU A 112 0.82 16.76 13.98
CA GLU A 112 1.80 17.84 13.87
C GLU A 112 1.34 18.96 12.95
N PHE A 113 0.83 18.62 11.77
CA PHE A 113 0.50 19.59 10.72
C PHE A 113 -1.00 19.81 10.51
N GLY A 114 -1.86 18.91 11.01
CA GLY A 114 -3.29 18.89 10.72
C GLY A 114 -3.66 18.13 9.43
N THR A 115 -4.89 17.61 9.40
CA THR A 115 -5.40 16.83 8.25
C THR A 115 -5.58 17.66 6.99
N ASP A 116 -6.02 18.91 7.15
CA ASP A 116 -6.37 19.85 6.07
C ASP A 116 -5.17 20.72 5.65
N SER A 117 -4.00 20.52 6.27
CA SER A 117 -2.77 21.15 5.84
C SER A 117 -2.27 20.55 4.52
N ARG A 118 -1.44 21.31 3.81
CA ARG A 118 -0.79 20.81 2.60
C ARG A 118 -0.06 19.48 2.84
N ASN A 119 0.67 19.36 3.96
CA ASN A 119 1.38 18.14 4.33
C ASN A 119 0.42 16.98 4.62
N GLY A 120 -0.65 17.22 5.39
CA GLY A 120 -1.68 16.23 5.68
C GLY A 120 -2.38 15.74 4.41
N MET A 121 -2.67 16.66 3.49
CA MET A 121 -3.32 16.34 2.23
C MET A 121 -2.42 15.52 1.30
N ILE A 122 -1.15 15.92 1.12
CA ILE A 122 -0.17 15.13 0.35
C ILE A 122 0.00 13.74 0.97
N ALA A 123 0.13 13.65 2.30
CA ALA A 123 0.25 12.37 3.00
C ALA A 123 -0.97 11.47 2.77
N SER A 124 -2.18 12.01 2.86
CA SER A 124 -3.43 11.28 2.63
C SER A 124 -3.52 10.72 1.21
N ILE A 125 -3.26 11.58 0.21
CA ILE A 125 -3.32 11.19 -1.20
C ILE A 125 -2.21 10.17 -1.50
N SER A 126 -0.99 10.40 -1.01
CA SER A 126 0.13 9.47 -1.23
C SER A 126 -0.14 8.09 -0.61
N MET A 127 -0.78 8.03 0.55
CA MET A 127 -1.21 6.77 1.16
C MET A 127 -2.24 6.02 0.35
N ALA A 128 -3.11 6.73 -0.36
CA ALA A 128 -4.15 6.13 -1.20
C ALA A 128 -3.64 5.69 -2.58
N CYS A 129 -2.67 6.41 -3.18
CA CYS A 129 -2.21 6.16 -4.55
C CYS A 129 -0.91 5.37 -4.65
N THR A 130 -0.30 4.96 -3.52
CA THR A 130 0.91 4.13 -3.49
C THR A 130 0.67 2.82 -2.76
N GLU A 131 1.49 1.81 -3.07
CA GLU A 131 1.41 0.48 -2.46
C GLU A 131 2.72 0.08 -1.75
N THR A 132 2.61 -0.94 -0.87
CA THR A 132 3.75 -1.53 -0.16
C THR A 132 4.55 -2.43 -1.10
N ILE A 133 5.54 -1.87 -1.79
CA ILE A 133 6.28 -2.55 -2.87
C ILE A 133 6.86 -3.88 -2.39
N PHE A 134 7.68 -3.85 -1.33
CA PHE A 134 8.40 -5.05 -0.89
C PHE A 134 7.48 -6.11 -0.30
N TYR A 135 6.46 -5.70 0.46
CA TYR A 135 5.44 -6.60 0.98
C TYR A 135 4.68 -7.27 -0.17
N THR A 136 4.13 -6.48 -1.08
CA THR A 136 3.30 -6.96 -2.18
C THR A 136 4.10 -7.89 -3.09
N MET A 137 5.31 -7.51 -3.48
CA MET A 137 6.19 -8.37 -4.29
C MET A 137 6.51 -9.68 -3.57
N SER A 138 6.82 -9.66 -2.27
CA SER A 138 7.13 -10.87 -1.51
C SER A 138 5.94 -11.83 -1.47
N VAL A 139 4.74 -11.32 -1.19
CA VAL A 139 3.51 -12.12 -1.12
C VAL A 139 3.17 -12.74 -2.48
N TYR A 140 3.12 -11.91 -3.53
CA TYR A 140 2.73 -12.39 -4.86
C TYR A 140 3.76 -13.32 -5.49
N PHE A 141 5.04 -13.00 -5.38
CA PHE A 141 6.10 -13.82 -5.97
C PHE A 141 6.22 -15.17 -5.27
N MET A 142 6.07 -15.20 -3.94
CA MET A 142 6.06 -16.45 -3.19
C MET A 142 4.83 -17.30 -3.54
N SER A 143 3.65 -16.69 -3.62
CA SER A 143 2.41 -17.38 -3.98
C SER A 143 2.45 -17.94 -5.40
N ALA A 144 2.99 -17.18 -6.36
CA ALA A 144 3.14 -17.56 -7.76
C ALA A 144 4.42 -18.38 -8.05
N LYS A 145 5.25 -18.64 -7.01
CA LYS A 145 6.57 -19.32 -7.14
C LYS A 145 7.52 -18.63 -8.13
N VAL A 146 7.41 -17.32 -8.28
CA VAL A 146 8.29 -16.51 -9.12
C VAL A 146 9.61 -16.27 -8.39
N LYS A 147 10.73 -16.61 -9.04
CA LYS A 147 12.08 -16.48 -8.45
C LYS A 147 12.85 -15.24 -8.93
N LYS A 148 12.45 -14.63 -10.03
CA LYS A 148 13.16 -13.49 -10.63
C LYS A 148 12.22 -12.30 -10.72
N THR A 149 12.60 -11.19 -10.09
CA THR A 149 11.81 -9.94 -10.07
C THR A 149 11.85 -9.20 -11.42
N ARG A 150 12.90 -9.42 -12.23
CA ARG A 150 13.15 -8.70 -13.49
C ARG A 150 12.93 -7.18 -13.31
N TYR A 151 12.05 -6.60 -14.12
CA TYR A 151 11.74 -5.16 -14.11
C TYR A 151 10.63 -4.77 -13.11
N THR A 152 10.06 -5.72 -12.36
CA THR A 152 8.92 -5.44 -11.46
C THR A 152 9.27 -4.41 -10.40
N LEU A 153 10.45 -4.52 -9.77
CA LEU A 153 10.88 -3.55 -8.77
C LEU A 153 11.06 -2.16 -9.38
N ALA A 154 11.72 -2.06 -10.53
CA ALA A 154 11.91 -0.78 -11.22
C ALA A 154 10.57 -0.16 -11.62
N GLY A 155 9.65 -0.96 -12.18
CA GLY A 155 8.31 -0.49 -12.52
C GLY A 155 7.50 -0.04 -11.31
N ALA A 156 7.57 -0.78 -10.19
CA ALA A 156 6.90 -0.41 -8.94
C ALA A 156 7.45 0.91 -8.35
N LEU A 157 8.77 1.12 -8.39
CA LEU A 157 9.38 2.37 -7.95
C LEU A 157 8.94 3.54 -8.83
N ILE A 158 8.97 3.39 -10.16
CA ILE A 158 8.51 4.42 -11.10
C ILE A 158 7.03 4.77 -10.84
N ALA A 159 6.17 3.76 -10.67
CA ALA A 159 4.76 3.96 -10.36
C ALA A 159 4.56 4.69 -9.02
N THR A 160 5.35 4.36 -8.00
CA THR A 160 5.30 5.03 -6.70
C THR A 160 5.73 6.49 -6.82
N PHE A 161 6.83 6.79 -7.52
CA PHE A 161 7.26 8.17 -7.74
C PHE A 161 6.24 8.97 -8.54
N ALA A 162 5.61 8.37 -9.56
CA ALA A 162 4.52 9.01 -10.29
C ALA A 162 3.31 9.31 -9.39
N GLY A 163 2.96 8.37 -8.48
CA GLY A 163 1.90 8.57 -7.48
C GLY A 163 2.23 9.69 -6.50
N LEU A 164 3.48 9.76 -6.02
CA LEU A 164 3.94 10.85 -5.14
C LEU A 164 3.90 12.21 -5.85
N ALA A 165 4.37 12.30 -7.10
CA ALA A 165 4.29 13.52 -7.89
C ALA A 165 2.83 13.94 -8.11
N ALA A 166 1.94 13.00 -8.41
CA ALA A 166 0.52 13.26 -8.52
C ALA A 166 -0.10 13.74 -7.20
N SER A 167 0.32 13.19 -6.05
CA SER A 167 -0.17 13.63 -4.73
C SER A 167 0.20 15.08 -4.43
N VAL A 168 1.42 15.49 -4.76
CA VAL A 168 1.86 16.89 -4.61
C VAL A 168 1.05 17.81 -5.52
N TRP A 169 0.86 17.41 -6.79
CA TRP A 169 0.11 18.21 -7.75
C TRP A 169 -1.37 18.34 -7.37
N LEU A 170 -2.01 17.24 -6.98
CA LEU A 170 -3.42 17.27 -6.56
C LEU A 170 -3.62 18.09 -5.29
N ALA A 171 -2.73 17.98 -4.30
CA ALA A 171 -2.79 18.77 -3.08
C ALA A 171 -2.54 20.27 -3.32
N ALA A 172 -1.98 20.67 -4.45
CA ALA A 172 -1.83 22.06 -4.84
C ALA A 172 -3.09 22.65 -5.51
N LEU A 173 -4.05 21.79 -5.92
CA LEU A 173 -5.31 22.19 -6.56
C LEU A 173 -6.45 22.40 -5.57
N VAL A 174 -6.27 21.99 -4.33
CA VAL A 174 -7.27 22.07 -3.26
C VAL A 174 -6.85 23.10 -2.25
#